data_a11dd63b84d154a0f88dc66d00b19804
#
_entry.id   a11dd63b84d154a0f88dc66d00b19804
#
_cell.length_a   1.000
_cell.length_b   1.000
_cell.length_c   1.000
_cell.angle_alpha   90.00
_cell.angle_beta   90.00
_cell.angle_gamma   90.00
#
_symmetry.space_group_name_H-M   'P 1'
#
loop_
_entity.id
_entity.type
_entity.pdbx_description
1 polymer ?
#
loop_
_entity_poly.entity_id
_entity_poly.type
_entity_poly.pdbx_seq_one_letter_code
_entity_poly.pdbx_strand_id
1 'polypeptide(L)'
;RQRQMCIRDRCKGEFDEVYILTITDKLSGSYNSAVQGVEIYKEDNENGKKIHVFNSLATSGIETLMAHKIKSLADGGMPFEEVVSAVEDYCKNGCGLYFCLESLDALKGNGRLFNLAANVIEALRVKLICRRTGEGNISVAGKDLTQKRALTKLANLIAKDTEGCDLAGKKCIISHVCCQEKAESIKSTLESVTGYAADDIIVLKASGLNSLYASNGGIIVSFEK
;
A
#
# COMPACT_ATOMS: atom_id res chain seq x y z
N ARG A 1 6.22 13.40 19.10
CA ARG A 1 7.09 14.60 19.08
C ARG A 1 8.33 14.40 18.21
N GLN A 2 9.16 13.37 18.40
CA GLN A 2 10.35 13.12 17.59
C GLN A 2 10.03 12.95 16.09
N ARG A 3 8.97 12.21 15.75
CA ARG A 3 8.51 12.01 14.36
C ARG A 3 8.05 13.32 13.71
N GLN A 4 7.35 14.17 14.44
CA GLN A 4 6.95 15.51 13.99
C GLN A 4 8.17 16.40 13.68
N MET A 5 9.19 16.38 14.51
CA MET A 5 10.44 17.13 14.28
C MET A 5 11.15 16.66 13.00
N CYS A 6 11.25 15.34 12.79
CA CYS A 6 11.87 14.79 11.57
C CYS A 6 11.13 15.22 10.30
N ILE A 7 9.81 15.32 10.31
CA ILE A 7 9.01 15.76 9.16
C ILE A 7 9.22 17.25 8.93
N ARG A 8 9.14 18.07 9.98
CA ARG A 8 9.42 19.51 9.89
C ARG A 8 10.82 19.79 9.30
N ASP A 9 11.83 19.05 9.71
CA ASP A 9 13.19 19.26 9.22
C ASP A 9 13.35 18.86 7.74
N ARG A 10 12.63 17.85 7.27
CA ARG A 10 12.60 17.47 5.84
C ARG A 10 11.96 18.54 4.96
N CYS A 11 11.05 19.32 5.49
CA CYS A 11 10.43 20.42 4.75
C CYS A 11 11.35 21.65 4.55
N LYS A 12 12.56 21.68 5.14
CA LYS A 12 13.50 22.79 5.05
C LYS A 12 14.43 22.78 3.83
N GLY A 13 14.39 21.75 2.97
CA GLY A 13 15.23 21.65 1.75
C GLY A 13 14.97 22.76 0.72
N GLU A 14 15.82 22.84 -0.32
CA GLU A 14 15.72 23.82 -1.42
C GLU A 14 14.74 23.34 -2.52
N PHE A 15 13.46 23.24 -2.22
CA PHE A 15 12.40 22.89 -3.16
C PHE A 15 11.12 23.64 -2.79
N ASP A 16 10.26 23.89 -3.75
CA ASP A 16 9.02 24.66 -3.59
C ASP A 16 7.83 23.80 -3.20
N GLU A 17 7.84 22.53 -3.56
CA GLU A 17 6.76 21.58 -3.35
C GLU A 17 7.21 20.35 -2.59
N VAL A 18 6.42 19.89 -1.63
CA VAL A 18 6.70 18.72 -0.80
C VAL A 18 5.47 17.82 -0.73
N TYR A 19 5.64 16.58 -1.14
CA TYR A 19 4.63 15.54 -1.09
C TYR A 19 5.04 14.48 -0.04
N ILE A 20 4.27 14.34 1.02
CA ILE A 20 4.53 13.41 2.12
C ILE A 20 3.59 12.23 1.98
N LEU A 21 4.13 11.04 1.78
CA LEU A 21 3.36 9.79 1.73
C LEU A 21 3.42 9.07 3.06
N THR A 22 2.27 8.64 3.55
CA THR A 22 2.17 7.85 4.77
C THR A 22 1.29 6.61 4.54
N ILE A 23 1.54 5.55 5.31
CA ILE A 23 0.61 4.42 5.36
C ILE A 23 -0.74 4.89 5.93
N THR A 24 -1.77 4.07 5.73
CA THR A 24 -3.11 4.36 6.23
C THR A 24 -3.12 4.75 7.72
N ASP A 25 -3.91 5.76 8.06
CA ASP A 25 -4.16 6.21 9.44
C ASP A 25 -4.84 5.12 10.30
N LYS A 26 -5.45 4.12 9.67
CA LYS A 26 -6.09 2.97 10.35
C LYS A 26 -5.05 2.00 10.95
N LEU A 27 -3.82 2.00 10.45
CA LEU A 27 -2.74 1.13 10.93
C LEU A 27 -1.67 1.86 11.73
N SER A 28 -1.49 3.17 11.50
CA SER A 28 -0.42 3.94 12.11
C SER A 28 -0.79 5.40 12.34
N GLY A 29 -0.33 5.98 13.43
CA GLY A 29 -0.39 7.43 13.66
C GLY A 29 0.57 8.27 12.80
N SER A 30 1.21 7.69 11.78
CA SER A 30 2.17 8.40 10.91
C SER A 30 1.53 9.57 10.19
N TYR A 31 0.32 9.37 9.65
CA TYR A 31 -0.45 10.41 8.97
C TYR A 31 -0.66 11.61 9.88
N ASN A 32 -1.26 11.40 11.06
CA ASN A 32 -1.51 12.48 12.01
C ASN A 32 -0.21 13.18 12.46
N SER A 33 0.87 12.40 12.66
CA SER A 33 2.17 12.98 13.00
C SER A 33 2.75 13.83 11.88
N ALA A 34 2.51 13.46 10.62
CA ALA A 34 2.93 14.23 9.46
C ALA A 34 2.13 15.52 9.33
N VAL A 35 0.81 15.45 9.45
CA VAL A 35 -0.07 16.64 9.42
C VAL A 35 0.35 17.64 10.49
N GLN A 36 0.49 17.21 11.75
CA GLN A 36 0.94 18.09 12.84
C GLN A 36 2.34 18.67 12.58
N GLY A 37 3.25 17.89 11.99
CA GLY A 37 4.60 18.39 11.65
C GLY A 37 4.56 19.47 10.57
N VAL A 38 3.65 19.38 9.62
CA VAL A 38 3.42 20.39 8.58
C VAL A 38 2.77 21.64 9.18
N GLU A 39 1.80 21.51 10.09
CA GLU A 39 1.18 22.63 10.79
C GLU A 39 2.24 23.44 11.56
N ILE A 40 3.09 22.78 12.35
CA ILE A 40 4.20 23.43 13.07
C ILE A 40 5.16 24.15 12.10
N TYR A 41 5.45 23.53 10.94
CA TYR A 41 6.29 24.17 9.93
C TYR A 41 5.65 25.45 9.38
N LYS A 42 4.35 25.41 9.10
CA LYS A 42 3.60 26.56 8.57
C LYS A 42 3.49 27.72 9.55
N GLU A 43 3.37 27.44 10.85
CA GLU A 43 3.39 28.46 11.92
C GLU A 43 4.70 29.25 11.93
N ASP A 44 5.83 28.57 11.67
CA ASP A 44 7.16 29.21 11.63
C ASP A 44 7.50 29.84 10.26
N ASN A 45 6.68 29.65 9.21
CA ASN A 45 7.01 30.01 7.83
C ASN A 45 5.76 30.47 7.03
N GLU A 46 5.32 31.70 7.21
CA GLU A 46 4.08 32.25 6.60
C GLU A 46 4.07 32.21 5.05
N ASN A 47 5.23 32.36 4.39
CA ASN A 47 5.39 32.24 2.94
C ASN A 47 6.07 30.93 2.57
N GLY A 48 5.71 29.86 3.27
CA GLY A 48 6.33 28.57 3.14
C GLY A 48 5.97 27.83 1.85
N LYS A 49 6.59 26.68 1.70
CA LYS A 49 6.42 25.76 0.59
C LYS A 49 4.99 25.21 0.51
N LYS A 50 4.58 24.79 -0.66
CA LYS A 50 3.40 23.97 -0.83
C LYS A 50 3.69 22.57 -0.28
N ILE A 51 2.94 22.15 0.71
CA ILE A 51 3.15 20.86 1.37
C ILE A 51 1.82 20.13 1.49
N HIS A 52 1.76 18.89 0.98
CA HIS A 52 0.61 18.01 1.15
C HIS A 52 1.01 16.68 1.79
N VAL A 53 0.16 16.18 2.68
CA VAL A 53 0.32 14.87 3.33
C VAL A 53 -0.74 13.93 2.82
N PHE A 54 -0.32 12.90 2.09
CA PHE A 54 -1.21 11.84 1.61
C PHE A 54 -1.41 10.76 2.65
N ASN A 55 -2.66 10.42 2.91
CA ASN A 55 -3.03 9.15 3.52
C ASN A 55 -3.17 8.11 2.40
N SER A 56 -2.27 7.14 2.32
CA SER A 56 -2.31 6.14 1.25
C SER A 56 -3.51 5.19 1.32
N LEU A 57 -4.30 5.24 2.38
CA LEU A 57 -5.39 4.27 2.65
C LEU A 57 -4.94 2.81 2.49
N ALA A 58 -3.65 2.56 2.57
CA ALA A 58 -3.00 1.28 2.29
C ALA A 58 -1.63 1.18 2.99
N THR A 59 -0.79 0.30 2.48
CA THR A 59 0.61 0.11 2.87
C THR A 59 1.40 -0.53 1.72
N SER A 60 2.71 -0.73 1.91
CA SER A 60 3.58 -1.50 1.01
C SER A 60 3.65 -0.89 -0.41
N GLY A 61 3.42 -1.68 -1.45
CA GLY A 61 3.57 -1.26 -2.84
C GLY A 61 2.65 -0.10 -3.27
N ILE A 62 1.54 0.16 -2.56
CA ILE A 62 0.68 1.31 -2.89
C ILE A 62 1.43 2.63 -2.70
N GLU A 63 2.22 2.77 -1.64
CA GLU A 63 3.04 3.98 -1.42
C GLU A 63 4.07 4.17 -2.55
N THR A 64 4.63 3.07 -3.06
CA THR A 64 5.54 3.09 -4.23
C THR A 64 4.79 3.55 -5.49
N LEU A 65 3.62 2.99 -5.77
CA LEU A 65 2.79 3.39 -6.92
C LEU A 65 2.40 4.87 -6.83
N MET A 66 1.98 5.35 -5.65
CA MET A 66 1.67 6.76 -5.43
C MET A 66 2.89 7.67 -5.64
N ALA A 67 4.08 7.28 -5.15
CA ALA A 67 5.31 8.05 -5.35
C ALA A 67 5.66 8.17 -6.84
N HIS A 68 5.52 7.08 -7.60
CA HIS A 68 5.70 7.10 -9.05
C HIS A 68 4.67 8.00 -9.75
N LYS A 69 3.42 7.96 -9.33
CA LYS A 69 2.35 8.79 -9.89
C LYS A 69 2.62 10.27 -9.63
N ILE A 70 2.97 10.65 -8.39
CA ILE A 70 3.34 12.03 -8.03
C ILE A 70 4.50 12.49 -8.91
N LYS A 71 5.57 11.70 -8.97
CA LYS A 71 6.75 12.04 -9.77
C LYS A 71 6.40 12.26 -11.24
N SER A 72 5.62 11.36 -11.83
CA SER A 72 5.22 11.46 -13.24
C SER A 72 4.40 12.71 -13.53
N LEU A 73 3.49 13.09 -12.65
CA LEU A 73 2.63 14.26 -12.82
C LEU A 73 3.42 15.57 -12.59
N ALA A 74 4.24 15.61 -11.54
CA ALA A 74 5.05 16.78 -11.21
C ALA A 74 6.15 17.03 -12.27
N ASP A 75 6.86 15.99 -12.70
CA ASP A 75 7.85 16.09 -13.79
C ASP A 75 7.19 16.50 -15.13
N GLY A 76 5.92 16.17 -15.32
CA GLY A 76 5.09 16.61 -16.45
C GLY A 76 4.64 18.07 -16.37
N GLY A 77 4.98 18.79 -15.30
CA GLY A 77 4.64 20.20 -15.10
C GLY A 77 3.20 20.43 -14.62
N MET A 78 2.53 19.40 -14.10
CA MET A 78 1.18 19.57 -13.55
C MET A 78 1.21 20.44 -12.29
N PRO A 79 0.29 21.42 -12.12
CA PRO A 79 0.21 22.25 -10.93
C PRO A 79 0.02 21.44 -9.65
N PHE A 80 0.59 21.90 -8.54
CA PHE A 80 0.59 21.21 -7.24
C PHE A 80 -0.80 20.70 -6.81
N GLU A 81 -1.82 21.56 -6.86
CA GLU A 81 -3.18 21.21 -6.41
C GLU A 81 -3.82 20.15 -7.33
N GLU A 82 -3.49 20.17 -8.60
CA GLU A 82 -3.95 19.16 -9.57
C GLU A 82 -3.23 17.83 -9.34
N VAL A 83 -1.92 17.84 -9.03
CA VAL A 83 -1.18 16.63 -8.62
C VAL A 83 -1.81 16.04 -7.37
N VAL A 84 -2.11 16.85 -6.35
CA VAL A 84 -2.75 16.40 -5.11
C VAL A 84 -4.08 15.72 -5.42
N SER A 85 -4.97 16.39 -6.13
CA SER A 85 -6.30 15.86 -6.46
C SER A 85 -6.23 14.56 -7.29
N ALA A 86 -5.37 14.53 -8.30
CA ALA A 86 -5.18 13.35 -9.16
C ALA A 86 -4.62 12.15 -8.39
N VAL A 87 -3.70 12.37 -7.45
CA VAL A 87 -3.09 11.30 -6.65
C VAL A 87 -4.03 10.80 -5.56
N GLU A 88 -4.86 11.65 -4.96
CA GLU A 88 -5.91 11.23 -4.02
C GLU A 88 -6.96 10.35 -4.71
N ASP A 89 -7.42 10.75 -5.90
CA ASP A 89 -8.34 9.94 -6.70
C ASP A 89 -7.69 8.61 -7.13
N TYR A 90 -6.46 8.67 -7.63
CA TYR A 90 -5.69 7.48 -7.99
C TYR A 90 -5.52 6.51 -6.81
N CYS A 91 -5.18 7.00 -5.62
CA CYS A 91 -5.07 6.17 -4.43
C CYS A 91 -6.40 5.49 -4.09
N LYS A 92 -7.51 6.24 -4.17
CA LYS A 92 -8.84 5.78 -3.77
C LYS A 92 -9.43 4.81 -4.78
N ASN A 93 -9.37 5.11 -6.05
CA ASN A 93 -10.09 4.44 -7.13
C ASN A 93 -9.18 3.65 -8.09
N GLY A 94 -7.96 4.11 -8.34
CA GLY A 94 -7.04 3.56 -9.32
C GLY A 94 -6.12 2.45 -8.80
N CYS A 95 -6.18 2.09 -7.51
CA CYS A 95 -5.30 1.09 -6.92
C CYS A 95 -6.05 0.05 -6.08
N GLY A 96 -5.47 -1.15 -5.99
CA GLY A 96 -5.93 -2.22 -5.11
C GLY A 96 -4.79 -2.85 -4.32
N LEU A 97 -5.12 -3.47 -3.18
CA LEU A 97 -4.17 -4.23 -2.37
C LEU A 97 -4.82 -5.47 -1.80
N TYR A 98 -4.17 -6.61 -2.04
CA TYR A 98 -4.46 -7.89 -1.40
C TYR A 98 -3.22 -8.44 -0.70
N PHE A 99 -3.41 -9.24 0.34
CA PHE A 99 -2.31 -9.94 0.97
C PHE A 99 -2.74 -11.28 1.54
N CYS A 100 -1.78 -12.21 1.60
CA CYS A 100 -1.91 -13.49 2.26
C CYS A 100 -0.66 -13.72 3.10
N LEU A 101 -0.81 -13.72 4.42
CA LEU A 101 0.28 -13.88 5.37
C LEU A 101 0.32 -15.30 5.92
N GLU A 102 1.49 -15.74 6.35
CA GLU A 102 1.63 -17.03 7.04
C GLU A 102 0.98 -17.00 8.42
N SER A 103 1.12 -15.89 9.13
CA SER A 103 0.49 -15.63 10.43
C SER A 103 -0.05 -14.20 10.48
N LEU A 104 -1.13 -13.99 11.22
CA LEU A 104 -1.68 -12.69 11.58
C LEU A 104 -1.30 -12.26 13.00
N ASP A 105 -0.45 -13.02 13.69
CA ASP A 105 -0.14 -12.80 15.10
C ASP A 105 0.48 -11.42 15.36
N ALA A 106 1.36 -10.96 14.48
CA ALA A 106 1.96 -9.62 14.59
C ALA A 106 0.90 -8.50 14.45
N LEU A 107 -0.04 -8.65 13.54
CA LEU A 107 -1.14 -7.70 13.38
C LEU A 107 -2.11 -7.74 14.57
N LYS A 108 -2.44 -8.95 15.05
CA LYS A 108 -3.31 -9.18 16.20
C LYS A 108 -2.68 -8.64 17.48
N GLY A 109 -1.43 -9.03 17.77
CA GLY A 109 -0.72 -8.65 19.00
C GLY A 109 -0.49 -7.15 19.12
N ASN A 110 -0.39 -6.43 18.00
CA ASN A 110 -0.27 -4.99 17.96
C ASN A 110 -1.61 -4.26 17.76
N GLY A 111 -2.74 -4.97 17.82
CA GLY A 111 -4.06 -4.37 17.71
C GLY A 111 -4.37 -3.74 16.35
N ARG A 112 -3.89 -4.28 15.22
CA ARG A 112 -4.15 -3.78 13.87
C ARG A 112 -5.24 -4.57 13.12
N LEU A 113 -5.95 -5.43 13.84
CA LEU A 113 -7.06 -6.24 13.32
C LEU A 113 -8.39 -5.95 14.03
N PHE A 114 -8.59 -4.77 14.59
CA PHE A 114 -9.78 -4.41 15.38
C PHE A 114 -11.09 -4.61 14.63
N ASN A 115 -11.09 -4.46 13.31
CA ASN A 115 -12.29 -4.55 12.49
C ASN A 115 -12.56 -5.96 11.92
N LEU A 116 -11.72 -6.96 12.25
CA LEU A 116 -11.96 -8.34 11.86
C LEU A 116 -12.73 -9.06 12.96
N ALA A 117 -13.80 -9.73 12.59
CA ALA A 117 -14.58 -10.53 13.52
C ALA A 117 -13.71 -11.60 14.20
N ALA A 118 -13.84 -11.77 15.51
CA ALA A 118 -13.05 -12.68 16.33
C ALA A 118 -13.01 -14.11 15.75
N ASN A 119 -14.13 -14.58 15.20
CA ASN A 119 -14.28 -15.91 14.60
C ASN A 119 -13.43 -16.15 13.36
N VAL A 120 -12.96 -15.08 12.70
CA VAL A 120 -12.08 -15.16 11.52
C VAL A 120 -10.63 -15.36 11.95
N ILE A 121 -10.25 -14.81 13.10
CA ILE A 121 -8.89 -14.84 13.65
C ILE A 121 -8.60 -16.18 14.33
N GLU A 122 -9.62 -16.89 14.80
CA GLU A 122 -9.51 -18.19 15.48
C GLU A 122 -9.41 -19.41 14.55
N ALA A 123 -9.52 -19.21 13.25
CA ALA A 123 -9.42 -20.29 12.27
C ALA A 123 -7.95 -20.79 12.13
N LEU A 124 -7.48 -21.54 13.12
CA LEU A 124 -6.11 -22.07 13.32
C LEU A 124 -5.51 -22.87 12.14
N ARG A 125 -6.29 -23.19 11.09
CA ARG A 125 -5.83 -24.05 9.99
C ARG A 125 -6.12 -23.47 8.59
N VAL A 126 -6.56 -22.23 8.47
CA VAL A 126 -6.85 -21.62 7.16
C VAL A 126 -5.94 -20.42 6.91
N LYS A 127 -5.59 -20.23 5.65
CA LYS A 127 -4.89 -19.04 5.18
C LYS A 127 -5.92 -17.99 4.75
N LEU A 128 -5.86 -16.83 5.36
CA LEU A 128 -6.76 -15.73 5.03
C LEU A 128 -6.20 -14.91 3.87
N ILE A 129 -7.07 -14.54 2.97
CA ILE A 129 -6.81 -13.54 1.95
C ILE A 129 -7.47 -12.26 2.44
N CYS A 130 -6.65 -11.26 2.69
CA CYS A 130 -7.13 -9.95 3.15
C CYS A 130 -6.95 -8.90 2.06
N ARG A 131 -7.73 -7.83 2.15
CA ARG A 131 -7.62 -6.67 1.27
C ARG A 131 -7.76 -5.37 2.05
N ARG A 132 -7.32 -4.26 1.47
CA ARG A 132 -7.71 -2.95 1.95
C ARG A 132 -9.19 -2.65 1.62
N THR A 133 -9.85 -1.90 2.48
CA THR A 133 -11.14 -1.26 2.16
C THR A 133 -10.90 0.12 1.55
N GLY A 134 -11.94 0.75 0.98
CA GLY A 134 -11.87 2.14 0.49
C GLY A 134 -11.50 3.16 1.56
N GLU A 135 -11.67 2.82 2.84
CA GLU A 135 -11.33 3.67 4.00
C GLU A 135 -9.94 3.36 4.59
N GLY A 136 -9.20 2.41 4.00
CA GLY A 136 -7.86 2.01 4.47
C GLY A 136 -7.84 1.02 5.63
N ASN A 137 -8.98 0.38 5.96
CA ASN A 137 -9.05 -0.73 6.91
C ASN A 137 -8.66 -2.06 6.23
N ILE A 138 -8.36 -3.06 7.05
CA ILE A 138 -8.19 -4.44 6.60
C ILE A 138 -9.56 -5.15 6.61
N SER A 139 -9.86 -5.89 5.54
CA SER A 139 -11.01 -6.78 5.48
C SER A 139 -10.63 -8.15 4.90
N VAL A 140 -11.38 -9.19 5.24
CA VAL A 140 -11.20 -10.53 4.67
C VAL A 140 -11.92 -10.62 3.34
N ALA A 141 -11.17 -10.99 2.30
CA ALA A 141 -11.69 -11.22 0.95
C ALA A 141 -11.89 -12.70 0.63
N GLY A 142 -11.24 -13.58 1.38
CA GLY A 142 -11.36 -15.01 1.18
C GLY A 142 -10.52 -15.83 2.16
N LYS A 143 -10.63 -17.15 2.03
CA LYS A 143 -9.83 -18.09 2.81
C LYS A 143 -9.59 -19.38 2.01
N ASP A 144 -8.51 -20.09 2.34
CA ASP A 144 -8.25 -21.44 1.83
C ASP A 144 -7.44 -22.26 2.85
N LEU A 145 -7.36 -23.57 2.67
CA LEU A 145 -6.65 -24.48 3.58
C LEU A 145 -5.13 -24.42 3.42
N THR A 146 -4.66 -24.07 2.22
CA THR A 146 -3.22 -23.99 1.92
C THR A 146 -2.87 -22.62 1.36
N GLN A 147 -1.65 -22.16 1.62
CA GLN A 147 -1.19 -20.89 1.10
C GLN A 147 -1.15 -20.87 -0.44
N LYS A 148 -0.73 -21.96 -1.07
CA LYS A 148 -0.72 -22.06 -2.54
C LYS A 148 -2.10 -21.79 -3.13
N ARG A 149 -3.15 -22.44 -2.62
CA ARG A 149 -4.53 -22.23 -3.08
C ARG A 149 -5.04 -20.82 -2.75
N ALA A 150 -4.70 -20.31 -1.55
CA ALA A 150 -5.02 -18.94 -1.16
C ALA A 150 -4.40 -17.91 -2.13
N LEU A 151 -3.15 -18.10 -2.54
CA LEU A 151 -2.47 -17.20 -3.49
C LEU A 151 -3.07 -17.29 -4.89
N THR A 152 -3.44 -18.47 -5.38
CA THR A 152 -4.18 -18.62 -6.66
C THR A 152 -5.53 -17.90 -6.59
N LYS A 153 -6.25 -18.04 -5.47
CA LYS A 153 -7.52 -17.35 -5.26
C LYS A 153 -7.33 -15.82 -5.17
N LEU A 154 -6.23 -15.36 -4.55
CA LEU A 154 -5.88 -13.94 -4.49
C LEU A 154 -5.66 -13.39 -5.92
N ALA A 155 -4.93 -14.10 -6.78
CA ALA A 155 -4.72 -13.70 -8.16
C ALA A 155 -6.05 -13.58 -8.94
N ASN A 156 -6.96 -14.54 -8.76
CA ASN A 156 -8.30 -14.48 -9.37
C ASN A 156 -9.16 -13.32 -8.85
N LEU A 157 -9.00 -12.92 -7.56
CA LEU A 157 -9.67 -11.74 -7.02
C LEU A 157 -9.13 -10.46 -7.66
N ILE A 158 -7.81 -10.39 -7.91
CA ILE A 158 -7.21 -9.26 -8.63
C ILE A 158 -7.73 -9.22 -10.06
N ALA A 159 -7.74 -10.36 -10.77
CA ALA A 159 -8.28 -10.45 -12.13
C ALA A 159 -9.72 -9.92 -12.21
N LYS A 160 -10.56 -10.28 -11.23
CA LYS A 160 -11.93 -9.76 -11.14
C LYS A 160 -11.98 -8.26 -10.88
N ASP A 161 -11.12 -7.74 -9.98
CA ASP A 161 -11.08 -6.31 -9.64
C ASP A 161 -10.54 -5.44 -10.79
N THR A 162 -9.84 -6.04 -11.75
CA THR A 162 -9.26 -5.39 -12.94
C THR A 162 -10.00 -5.75 -14.23
N GLU A 163 -11.11 -6.47 -14.14
CA GLU A 163 -11.93 -6.83 -15.30
C GLU A 163 -12.46 -5.58 -16.01
N GLY A 164 -12.19 -5.47 -17.31
CA GLY A 164 -12.57 -4.31 -18.13
C GLY A 164 -11.66 -3.09 -17.98
N CYS A 165 -10.61 -3.14 -17.14
CA CYS A 165 -9.61 -2.08 -17.05
C CYS A 165 -8.58 -2.20 -18.18
N ASP A 166 -8.12 -1.06 -18.70
CA ASP A 166 -6.94 -1.02 -19.55
C ASP A 166 -5.67 -1.09 -18.67
N LEU A 167 -5.00 -2.23 -18.72
CA LEU A 167 -3.81 -2.52 -17.94
C LEU A 167 -2.48 -2.25 -18.68
N ALA A 168 -2.52 -1.70 -19.89
CA ALA A 168 -1.31 -1.37 -20.63
C ALA A 168 -0.45 -0.34 -19.84
N GLY A 169 0.78 -0.74 -19.49
CA GLY A 169 1.71 0.09 -18.69
C GLY A 169 1.36 0.24 -17.21
N LYS A 170 0.26 -0.34 -16.74
CA LYS A 170 -0.11 -0.38 -15.33
C LYS A 170 0.76 -1.35 -14.55
N LYS A 171 1.14 -0.99 -13.34
CA LYS A 171 2.07 -1.76 -12.52
C LYS A 171 1.37 -2.59 -11.46
N CYS A 172 1.91 -3.79 -11.27
CA CYS A 172 1.57 -4.68 -10.16
C CYS A 172 2.83 -4.97 -9.34
N ILE A 173 2.81 -4.72 -8.04
CA ILE A 173 3.97 -4.91 -7.15
C ILE A 173 3.67 -6.04 -6.19
N ILE A 174 4.49 -7.08 -6.23
CA ILE A 174 4.47 -8.22 -5.30
C ILE A 174 5.57 -8.01 -4.27
N SER A 175 5.21 -7.69 -3.04
CA SER A 175 6.15 -7.61 -1.92
C SER A 175 6.14 -8.93 -1.15
N HIS A 176 7.34 -9.51 -0.88
CA HIS A 176 7.46 -10.78 -0.19
C HIS A 176 8.46 -10.73 0.97
N VAL A 177 8.26 -11.59 1.97
CA VAL A 177 9.18 -11.77 3.11
C VAL A 177 9.84 -13.13 3.03
N CYS A 178 11.12 -13.15 2.63
CA CYS A 178 11.97 -14.35 2.55
C CYS A 178 11.35 -15.53 1.77
N CYS A 179 10.55 -15.27 0.73
CA CYS A 179 9.87 -16.31 -0.06
C CYS A 179 9.82 -15.98 -1.56
N GLN A 180 11.00 -15.74 -2.16
CA GLN A 180 11.15 -15.37 -3.57
C GLN A 180 10.44 -16.34 -4.53
N GLU A 181 10.66 -17.65 -4.37
CA GLU A 181 10.04 -18.67 -5.24
C GLU A 181 8.51 -18.58 -5.23
N LYS A 182 7.93 -18.31 -4.06
CA LYS A 182 6.50 -18.13 -3.90
C LYS A 182 6.01 -16.84 -4.60
N ALA A 183 6.80 -15.77 -4.52
CA ALA A 183 6.51 -14.52 -5.20
C ALA A 183 6.58 -14.66 -6.72
N GLU A 184 7.56 -15.40 -7.25
CA GLU A 184 7.65 -15.70 -8.68
C GLU A 184 6.50 -16.59 -9.16
N SER A 185 6.09 -17.56 -8.34
CA SER A 185 4.93 -18.42 -8.66
C SER A 185 3.62 -17.60 -8.76
N ILE A 186 3.41 -16.62 -7.86
CA ILE A 186 2.22 -15.75 -7.96
C ILE A 186 2.35 -14.75 -9.11
N LYS A 187 3.55 -14.27 -9.45
CA LYS A 187 3.79 -13.46 -10.64
C LYS A 187 3.32 -14.18 -11.88
N SER A 188 3.76 -15.42 -12.10
CA SER A 188 3.34 -16.23 -13.25
C SER A 188 1.83 -16.50 -13.26
N THR A 189 1.22 -16.65 -12.07
CA THR A 189 -0.22 -16.82 -11.97
C THR A 189 -0.96 -15.53 -12.37
N LEU A 190 -0.53 -14.37 -11.86
CA LEU A 190 -1.12 -13.07 -12.21
C LEU A 190 -1.00 -12.79 -13.70
N GLU A 191 0.17 -13.00 -14.30
CA GLU A 191 0.38 -12.87 -15.74
C GLU A 191 -0.63 -13.72 -16.55
N SER A 192 -0.93 -14.94 -16.10
CA SER A 192 -1.84 -15.86 -16.78
C SER A 192 -3.33 -15.51 -16.64
N VAL A 193 -3.73 -14.85 -15.53
CA VAL A 193 -5.16 -14.61 -15.23
C VAL A 193 -5.59 -13.15 -15.32
N THR A 194 -4.63 -12.22 -15.46
CA THR A 194 -4.90 -10.78 -15.63
C THR A 194 -4.40 -10.30 -16.99
N GLY A 195 -4.54 -9.02 -17.27
CA GLY A 195 -3.98 -8.38 -18.47
C GLY A 195 -2.63 -7.67 -18.24
N TYR A 196 -1.98 -7.85 -17.08
CA TYR A 196 -0.66 -7.25 -16.86
C TYR A 196 0.40 -7.92 -17.73
N ALA A 197 1.25 -7.11 -18.35
CA ALA A 197 2.45 -7.62 -18.98
C ALA A 197 3.46 -8.13 -17.92
N ALA A 198 4.25 -9.16 -18.26
CA ALA A 198 5.24 -9.75 -17.35
C ALA A 198 6.22 -8.72 -16.75
N ASP A 199 6.65 -7.74 -17.56
CA ASP A 199 7.57 -6.67 -17.15
C ASP A 199 6.90 -5.62 -16.24
N ASP A 200 5.58 -5.57 -16.22
CA ASP A 200 4.80 -4.69 -15.36
C ASP A 200 4.50 -5.29 -13.99
N ILE A 201 4.76 -6.59 -13.82
CA ILE A 201 4.65 -7.28 -12.53
C ILE A 201 6.02 -7.33 -11.85
N ILE A 202 6.21 -6.49 -10.85
CA ILE A 202 7.48 -6.26 -10.15
C ILE A 202 7.51 -7.04 -8.85
N VAL A 203 8.55 -7.84 -8.65
CA VAL A 203 8.76 -8.60 -7.39
C VAL A 203 9.80 -7.89 -6.53
N LEU A 204 9.44 -7.56 -5.29
CA LEU A 204 10.29 -6.84 -4.33
C LEU A 204 10.34 -7.54 -2.98
N LYS A 205 11.50 -7.50 -2.33
CA LYS A 205 11.61 -7.87 -0.92
C LYS A 205 10.93 -6.81 -0.06
N ALA A 206 10.04 -7.23 0.84
CA ALA A 206 9.50 -6.36 1.86
C ALA A 206 10.62 -5.93 2.81
N SER A 207 10.63 -4.66 3.22
CA SER A 207 11.63 -4.10 4.12
C SER A 207 11.02 -3.67 5.45
N GLY A 208 11.88 -3.53 6.47
CA GLY A 208 11.58 -2.94 7.75
C GLY A 208 10.25 -3.45 8.36
N LEU A 209 9.36 -2.52 8.59
CA LEU A 209 8.10 -2.75 9.31
C LEU A 209 7.14 -3.72 8.55
N ASN A 210 7.15 -3.69 7.21
CA ASN A 210 6.34 -4.62 6.42
C ASN A 210 6.75 -6.08 6.69
N SER A 211 8.06 -6.37 6.81
CA SER A 211 8.55 -7.71 7.13
C SER A 211 8.13 -8.18 8.53
N LEU A 212 8.10 -7.26 9.51
CA LEU A 212 7.64 -7.56 10.86
C LEU A 212 6.17 -8.02 10.86
N TYR A 213 5.30 -7.27 10.19
CA TYR A 213 3.86 -7.56 10.18
C TYR A 213 3.47 -8.69 9.23
N ALA A 214 4.15 -8.82 8.09
CA ALA A 214 3.84 -9.88 7.13
C ALA A 214 4.43 -11.23 7.50
N SER A 215 5.43 -11.28 8.36
CA SER A 215 6.16 -12.47 8.79
C SER A 215 6.82 -13.22 7.64
N ASN A 216 7.69 -14.18 7.95
CA ASN A 216 8.34 -15.01 6.93
C ASN A 216 7.28 -15.78 6.11
N GLY A 217 7.39 -15.74 4.79
CA GLY A 217 6.44 -16.36 3.86
C GLY A 217 5.25 -15.49 3.47
N GLY A 218 5.12 -14.27 4.03
CA GLY A 218 4.05 -13.33 3.70
C GLY A 218 4.19 -12.76 2.29
N ILE A 219 3.04 -12.61 1.60
CA ILE A 219 2.90 -12.00 0.27
C ILE A 219 1.90 -10.86 0.35
N ILE A 220 2.28 -9.70 -0.19
CA ILE A 220 1.42 -8.52 -0.36
C ILE A 220 1.47 -8.14 -1.84
N VAL A 221 0.30 -7.99 -2.47
CA VAL A 221 0.18 -7.58 -3.88
C VAL A 221 -0.55 -6.25 -3.93
N SER A 222 0.12 -5.25 -4.46
CA SER A 222 -0.39 -3.90 -4.73
C SER A 222 -0.48 -3.70 -6.23
N PHE A 223 -1.58 -3.17 -6.74
CA PHE A 223 -1.80 -3.12 -8.17
C PHE A 223 -2.59 -1.88 -8.60
N GLU A 224 -2.36 -1.42 -9.82
CA GLU A 224 -3.13 -0.40 -10.51
C GLU A 224 -4.34 -1.04 -11.23
N LYS A 225 -5.36 -0.23 -11.42
CA LYS A 225 -6.56 -0.60 -12.20
C LYS A 225 -6.62 0.17 -13.51
#